data_814523eb05d3c037295cd937139cc703
#
_entry.id   814523eb05d3c037295cd937139cc703
#
_cell.length_a   1.000
_cell.length_b   1.000
_cell.length_c   1.000
_cell.angle_alpha   90.00
_cell.angle_beta   90.00
_cell.angle_gamma   90.00
#
_symmetry.space_group_name_H-M   'P 1'
#
loop_
_entity.id
_entity.type
_entity.pdbx_description
1 polymer ?
#
loop_
_entity_poly.entity_id
_entity_poly.type
_entity_poly.pdbx_seq_one_letter_code
_entity_poly.pdbx_strand_id
1 'polypeptide(L)'
;ILNEKNELLVCRRAKEPAKGTLDLPGGFIDMNETGEEGVAREVLEETGLKVKKAVYQFTLPNIYVYSGFPVHTLDMFFLCTVENMSHFSAMDDVADAFFLPLSEIHPEKFGLDSIRHGLSLFLAQYR
;
A
#
# COMPACT_ATOMS: atom_id res chain seq x y z
N ILE A 1 1.63 5.94 -3.13
CA ILE A 1 2.84 6.63 -3.63
C ILE A 1 2.66 6.90 -5.11
N LEU A 2 2.76 8.16 -5.49
CA LEU A 2 2.76 8.59 -6.90
C LEU A 2 4.17 9.02 -7.29
N ASN A 3 4.58 8.67 -8.51
CA ASN A 3 5.82 9.19 -9.08
C ASN A 3 5.58 10.52 -9.81
N GLU A 4 6.61 11.06 -10.45
CA GLU A 4 6.54 12.34 -11.18
C GLU A 4 5.58 12.31 -12.37
N LYS A 5 5.27 11.11 -12.89
CA LYS A 5 4.32 10.90 -13.99
C LYS A 5 2.90 10.67 -13.51
N ASN A 6 2.62 10.81 -12.21
CA ASN A 6 1.34 10.46 -11.58
C ASN A 6 0.96 9.00 -11.78
N GLU A 7 1.96 8.11 -11.78
CA GLU A 7 1.75 6.68 -11.75
C GLU A 7 1.77 6.19 -10.30
N LEU A 8 0.91 5.24 -9.99
CA LEU A 8 0.76 4.69 -8.64
C LEU A 8 1.66 3.48 -8.44
N LEU A 9 2.36 3.45 -7.31
CA LEU A 9 3.15 2.28 -6.92
C LEU A 9 2.22 1.15 -6.47
N VAL A 10 2.36 0.02 -7.11
CA VAL A 10 1.57 -1.19 -6.87
C VAL A 10 2.51 -2.34 -6.54
N CYS A 11 2.09 -3.18 -5.61
CA CYS A 11 2.83 -4.37 -5.20
C CYS A 11 2.02 -5.63 -5.53
N ARG A 12 2.72 -6.76 -5.68
CA ARG A 12 2.09 -8.08 -5.78
C ARG A 12 2.35 -8.85 -4.50
N ARG A 13 1.31 -9.41 -3.91
CA ARG A 13 1.41 -10.13 -2.66
C ARG A 13 2.17 -11.45 -2.85
N ALA A 14 3.18 -11.68 -2.00
CA ALA A 14 3.97 -12.91 -2.00
C ALA A 14 3.40 -13.98 -1.08
N LYS A 15 2.54 -13.62 -0.13
CA LYS A 15 1.99 -14.50 0.91
C LYS A 15 0.47 -14.40 1.00
N GLU A 16 -0.15 -15.43 1.59
CA GLU A 16 -1.54 -15.39 1.98
C GLU A 16 -1.78 -14.38 3.11
N PRO A 17 -2.96 -13.76 3.23
CA PRO A 17 -4.13 -13.94 2.36
C PRO A 17 -3.95 -13.28 0.98
N ALA A 18 -4.72 -13.76 0.01
CA ALA A 18 -4.80 -13.20 -1.34
C ALA A 18 -3.45 -13.21 -2.10
N LYS A 19 -2.63 -14.24 -1.89
CA LYS A 19 -1.34 -14.41 -2.57
C LYS A 19 -1.49 -14.27 -4.08
N GLY A 20 -0.57 -13.51 -4.68
CA GLY A 20 -0.53 -13.29 -6.14
C GLY A 20 -1.40 -12.15 -6.63
N THR A 21 -2.28 -11.60 -5.80
CA THR A 21 -3.09 -10.43 -6.16
C THR A 21 -2.31 -9.14 -5.95
N LEU A 22 -2.83 -8.05 -6.50
CA LEU A 22 -2.23 -6.73 -6.34
C LEU A 22 -2.56 -6.13 -4.96
N ASP A 23 -1.68 -5.28 -4.50
CA ASP A 23 -1.78 -4.62 -3.20
C ASP A 23 -1.07 -3.27 -3.26
N LEU A 24 -1.21 -2.49 -2.20
CA LEU A 24 -0.43 -1.29 -1.97
C LEU A 24 0.64 -1.60 -0.91
N PRO A 25 1.78 -0.90 -0.91
CA PRO A 25 2.77 -1.09 0.16
C PRO A 25 2.17 -0.72 1.52
N GLY A 26 2.46 -1.53 2.53
CA GLY A 26 1.96 -1.30 3.88
C GLY A 26 1.98 -2.57 4.71
N GLY A 27 1.56 -2.47 5.96
CA GLY A 27 1.50 -3.59 6.89
C GLY A 27 0.98 -3.15 8.25
N PHE A 28 1.15 -4.03 9.25
CA PHE A 28 0.75 -3.74 10.62
C PHE A 28 1.66 -2.68 11.24
N ILE A 29 1.05 -1.77 12.00
CA ILE A 29 1.79 -0.79 12.80
C ILE A 29 2.45 -1.52 13.97
N ASP A 30 3.72 -1.20 14.23
CA ASP A 30 4.44 -1.73 15.39
C ASP A 30 4.04 -0.99 16.66
N MET A 31 4.35 -1.60 17.81
CA MET A 31 4.07 -1.00 19.11
C MET A 31 4.76 0.36 19.23
N ASN A 32 4.05 1.36 19.77
CA ASN A 32 4.54 2.73 19.98
C ASN A 32 4.88 3.51 18.71
N GLU A 33 4.39 3.05 17.59
CA GLU A 33 4.60 3.68 16.29
C GLU A 33 3.35 4.46 15.89
N THR A 34 3.52 5.67 15.36
CA THR A 34 2.40 6.42 14.77
C THR A 34 2.05 5.82 13.40
N GLY A 35 0.88 6.18 12.85
CA GLY A 35 0.51 5.76 11.50
C GLY A 35 1.52 6.22 10.46
N GLU A 36 2.01 7.46 10.56
CA GLU A 36 3.01 8.02 9.67
C GLU A 36 4.35 7.28 9.75
N GLU A 37 4.79 6.97 10.98
CA GLU A 37 6.01 6.18 11.19
C GLU A 37 5.88 4.77 10.63
N GLY A 38 4.72 4.15 10.86
CA GLY A 38 4.43 2.81 10.39
C GLY A 38 4.44 2.70 8.88
N VAL A 39 3.76 3.60 8.18
CA VAL A 39 3.73 3.57 6.72
C VAL A 39 5.12 3.84 6.13
N ALA A 40 5.88 4.76 6.72
CA ALA A 40 7.25 5.04 6.26
C ALA A 40 8.16 3.83 6.41
N ARG A 41 8.07 3.12 7.54
CA ARG A 41 8.85 1.91 7.80
C ARG A 41 8.47 0.79 6.80
N GLU A 42 7.18 0.54 6.62
CA GLU A 42 6.71 -0.51 5.70
C GLU A 42 7.11 -0.22 4.25
N VAL A 43 6.98 1.02 3.81
CA VAL A 43 7.40 1.42 2.46
C VAL A 43 8.89 1.17 2.26
N LEU A 44 9.72 1.53 3.24
CA LEU A 44 11.17 1.31 3.17
C LEU A 44 11.50 -0.19 3.11
N GLU A 45 10.87 -1.00 3.97
CA GLU A 45 11.12 -2.44 4.02
C GLU A 45 10.71 -3.14 2.72
N GLU A 46 9.60 -2.73 2.12
CA GLU A 46 9.03 -3.42 0.95
C GLU A 46 9.56 -2.91 -0.38
N THR A 47 9.95 -1.66 -0.47
CA THR A 47 10.30 -1.02 -1.75
C THR A 47 11.67 -0.36 -1.78
N GLY A 48 12.34 -0.22 -0.65
CA GLY A 48 13.60 0.51 -0.54
C GLY A 48 13.44 2.04 -0.64
N LEU A 49 12.21 2.53 -0.79
CA LEU A 49 11.96 3.96 -0.91
C LEU A 49 11.84 4.63 0.46
N LYS A 50 12.45 5.81 0.59
CA LYS A 50 12.40 6.58 1.83
C LYS A 50 11.30 7.63 1.74
N VAL A 51 10.29 7.50 2.59
CA VAL A 51 9.16 8.43 2.63
C VAL A 51 9.62 9.80 3.15
N LYS A 52 9.36 10.83 2.37
CA LYS A 52 9.62 12.22 2.74
C LYS A 52 8.46 12.83 3.49
N LYS A 53 7.24 12.54 3.05
CA LYS A 53 6.01 13.06 3.65
C LYS A 53 4.89 12.04 3.48
N ALA A 54 4.11 11.83 4.54
CA ALA A 54 2.92 10.99 4.54
C ALA A 54 1.72 11.85 4.94
N VAL A 55 0.74 11.95 4.04
CA VAL A 55 -0.47 12.75 4.26
C VAL A 55 -1.66 11.81 4.43
N TYR A 56 -2.27 11.86 5.60
CA TYR A 56 -3.44 11.05 5.92
C TYR A 56 -4.58 11.31 4.93
N GLN A 57 -5.20 10.24 4.46
CA GLN A 57 -6.34 10.31 3.54
C GLN A 57 -7.65 9.91 4.23
N PHE A 58 -7.74 8.66 4.67
CA PHE A 58 -8.94 8.09 5.30
C PHE A 58 -8.60 6.76 5.97
N THR A 59 -9.54 6.24 6.75
CA THR A 59 -9.48 4.87 7.30
C THR A 59 -10.62 4.04 6.76
N LEU A 60 -10.40 2.74 6.60
CA LEU A 60 -11.40 1.79 6.17
C LEU A 60 -11.27 0.49 6.96
N PRO A 61 -12.40 -0.15 7.33
CA PRO A 61 -12.35 -1.43 8.02
C PRO A 61 -11.98 -2.56 7.06
N ASN A 62 -11.33 -3.57 7.60
CA ASN A 62 -11.02 -4.79 6.87
C ASN A 62 -11.07 -5.99 7.82
N ILE A 63 -11.26 -7.18 7.27
CA ILE A 63 -11.05 -8.42 7.99
C ILE A 63 -9.85 -9.10 7.32
N TYR A 64 -8.75 -9.16 8.05
CA TYR A 64 -7.49 -9.70 7.56
C TYR A 64 -7.25 -11.08 8.17
N VAL A 65 -7.14 -12.12 7.33
CA VAL A 65 -6.88 -13.47 7.82
C VAL A 65 -5.39 -13.63 8.08
N TYR A 66 -5.02 -13.60 9.35
CA TYR A 66 -3.64 -13.73 9.81
C TYR A 66 -3.45 -15.06 10.51
N SER A 67 -2.56 -15.90 9.97
CA SER A 67 -2.28 -17.24 10.51
C SER A 67 -3.55 -18.08 10.75
N GLY A 68 -4.52 -18.00 9.82
CA GLY A 68 -5.78 -18.72 9.90
C GLY A 68 -6.86 -18.08 10.76
N PHE A 69 -6.59 -16.93 11.38
CA PHE A 69 -7.55 -16.22 12.22
C PHE A 69 -8.03 -14.93 11.56
N PRO A 70 -9.36 -14.66 11.56
CA PRO A 70 -9.85 -13.38 11.09
C PRO A 70 -9.52 -12.27 12.11
N VAL A 71 -8.78 -11.27 11.67
CA VAL A 71 -8.42 -10.11 12.49
C VAL A 71 -9.13 -8.89 11.91
N HIS A 72 -9.91 -8.23 12.76
CA HIS A 72 -10.54 -6.96 12.38
C HIS A 72 -9.50 -5.84 12.45
N THR A 73 -9.27 -5.19 11.32
CA THR A 73 -8.31 -4.07 11.23
C THR A 73 -9.03 -2.80 10.84
N LEU A 74 -8.45 -1.67 11.22
CA LEU A 74 -8.81 -0.36 10.73
C LEU A 74 -7.63 0.15 9.92
N ASP A 75 -7.74 0.06 8.61
CA ASP A 75 -6.63 0.37 7.72
C ASP A 75 -6.55 1.88 7.49
N MET A 76 -5.38 2.45 7.75
CA MET A 76 -5.11 3.87 7.55
C MET A 76 -4.41 4.06 6.20
N PHE A 77 -4.93 4.99 5.40
CA PHE A 77 -4.37 5.27 4.08
C PHE A 77 -3.65 6.62 4.09
N PHE A 78 -2.45 6.61 3.53
CA PHE A 78 -1.62 7.80 3.40
C PHE A 78 -1.18 7.99 1.96
N LEU A 79 -1.21 9.24 1.50
CA LEU A 79 -0.55 9.60 0.25
C LEU A 79 0.88 10.01 0.60
N CYS A 80 1.85 9.25 0.09
CA CYS A 80 3.25 9.43 0.44
C CYS A 80 4.06 9.99 -0.73
N THR A 81 4.95 10.94 -0.43
CA THR A 81 6.01 11.35 -1.34
C THR A 81 7.32 10.74 -0.86
N VAL A 82 8.21 10.44 -1.79
CA VAL A 82 9.49 9.81 -1.49
C VAL A 82 10.65 10.72 -1.90
N GLU A 83 11.82 10.54 -1.29
CA GLU A 83 12.97 11.40 -1.53
C GLU A 83 13.51 11.25 -2.95
N ASN A 84 13.68 10.00 -3.41
CA ASN A 84 14.08 9.69 -4.78
C ASN A 84 13.78 8.22 -5.10
N MET A 85 13.90 7.85 -6.37
CA MET A 85 13.58 6.50 -6.83
C MET A 85 14.81 5.60 -7.03
N SER A 86 16.01 6.07 -6.68
CA SER A 86 17.26 5.36 -7.01
C SER A 86 17.41 4.00 -6.33
N HIS A 87 16.74 3.78 -5.20
CA HIS A 87 16.80 2.53 -4.45
C HIS A 87 15.52 1.69 -4.55
N PHE A 88 14.68 2.00 -5.51
CA PHE A 88 13.41 1.28 -5.70
C PHE A 88 13.65 -0.16 -6.14
N SER A 89 13.11 -1.13 -5.39
CA SER A 89 13.06 -2.54 -5.75
C SER A 89 12.00 -3.26 -4.91
N ALA A 90 11.51 -4.40 -5.39
CA ALA A 90 10.63 -5.26 -4.59
C ALA A 90 11.47 -5.96 -3.52
N MET A 91 11.06 -5.89 -2.26
CA MET A 91 11.79 -6.41 -1.11
C MET A 91 10.81 -7.05 -0.12
N ASP A 92 11.36 -7.79 0.86
CA ASP A 92 10.63 -8.39 1.97
C ASP A 92 9.48 -9.30 1.49
N ASP A 93 8.25 -9.12 1.97
CA ASP A 93 7.08 -9.95 1.65
C ASP A 93 6.40 -9.59 0.33
N VAL A 94 7.07 -8.81 -0.52
CA VAL A 94 6.55 -8.36 -1.81
C VAL A 94 7.18 -9.16 -2.93
N ALA A 95 6.35 -9.84 -3.73
CA ALA A 95 6.84 -10.63 -4.86
C ALA A 95 7.31 -9.75 -6.02
N ASP A 96 6.67 -8.58 -6.20
CA ASP A 96 6.96 -7.64 -7.26
C ASP A 96 6.44 -6.26 -6.89
N ALA A 97 7.03 -5.21 -7.45
CA ALA A 97 6.60 -3.83 -7.24
C ALA A 97 6.83 -3.04 -8.54
N PHE A 98 5.83 -2.26 -8.93
CA PHE A 98 5.87 -1.52 -10.18
C PHE A 98 4.92 -0.32 -10.12
N PHE A 99 5.10 0.63 -11.06
CA PHE A 99 4.22 1.79 -11.19
C PHE A 99 3.24 1.58 -12.33
N LEU A 100 1.98 1.96 -12.11
CA LEU A 100 0.94 1.93 -13.12
C LEU A 100 0.29 3.31 -13.27
N PRO A 101 -0.03 3.74 -14.51
CA PRO A 101 -0.84 4.93 -14.71
C PRO A 101 -2.18 4.80 -13.98
N LEU A 102 -2.71 5.89 -13.46
CA LEU A 102 -3.99 5.87 -12.74
C LEU A 102 -5.14 5.33 -13.61
N SER A 103 -5.07 5.53 -14.92
CA SER A 103 -6.07 5.00 -15.86
C SER A 103 -6.06 3.47 -15.96
N GLU A 104 -4.98 2.82 -15.54
CA GLU A 104 -4.82 1.36 -15.56
C GLU A 104 -4.99 0.72 -14.19
N ILE A 105 -5.34 1.50 -13.17
CA ILE A 105 -5.64 0.97 -11.84
C ILE A 105 -7.07 0.48 -11.83
N HIS A 106 -7.23 -0.83 -11.65
CA HIS A 106 -8.52 -1.50 -11.58
C HIS A 106 -8.68 -2.13 -10.20
N PRO A 107 -9.50 -1.51 -9.30
CA PRO A 107 -9.64 -1.99 -7.92
C PRO A 107 -9.97 -3.48 -7.79
N GLU A 108 -10.73 -4.04 -8.74
CA GLU A 108 -11.11 -5.45 -8.72
C GLU A 108 -9.94 -6.43 -8.82
N LYS A 109 -8.76 -5.97 -9.25
CA LYS A 109 -7.54 -6.78 -9.32
C LYS A 109 -6.78 -6.85 -8.01
N PHE A 110 -7.21 -6.07 -7.02
CA PHE A 110 -6.59 -6.03 -5.71
C PHE A 110 -7.30 -7.00 -4.77
N GLY A 111 -6.54 -7.73 -3.96
CA GLY A 111 -7.07 -8.89 -3.23
C GLY A 111 -7.71 -8.57 -1.88
N LEU A 112 -7.49 -7.38 -1.32
CA LEU A 112 -8.01 -7.01 0.00
C LEU A 112 -9.16 -6.01 -0.13
N ASP A 113 -10.24 -6.23 0.63
CA ASP A 113 -11.46 -5.42 0.55
C ASP A 113 -11.22 -3.94 0.81
N SER A 114 -10.46 -3.61 1.87
CA SER A 114 -10.15 -2.21 2.20
C SER A 114 -9.35 -1.54 1.10
N ILE A 115 -8.43 -2.27 0.47
CA ILE A 115 -7.61 -1.73 -0.62
C ILE A 115 -8.48 -1.42 -1.84
N ARG A 116 -9.37 -2.33 -2.21
CA ARG A 116 -10.31 -2.08 -3.32
C ARG A 116 -11.16 -0.85 -3.07
N HIS A 117 -11.72 -0.73 -1.86
CA HIS A 117 -12.54 0.41 -1.48
C HIS A 117 -11.71 1.70 -1.44
N GLY A 118 -10.54 1.65 -0.83
CA GLY A 118 -9.63 2.80 -0.74
C GLY A 118 -9.19 3.31 -2.10
N LEU A 119 -8.86 2.41 -3.03
CA LEU A 119 -8.52 2.78 -4.40
C LEU A 119 -9.69 3.44 -5.12
N SER A 120 -10.91 2.92 -4.93
CA SER A 120 -12.10 3.53 -5.54
C SER A 120 -12.30 4.96 -5.06
N LEU A 121 -12.13 5.21 -3.74
CA LEU A 121 -12.23 6.55 -3.17
C LEU A 121 -11.11 7.46 -3.69
N PHE A 122 -9.89 6.95 -3.73
CA PHE A 122 -8.73 7.71 -4.20
C PHE A 122 -8.88 8.10 -5.67
N LEU A 123 -9.24 7.16 -6.53
CA LEU A 123 -9.40 7.39 -7.96
C LEU A 123 -10.52 8.38 -8.27
N ALA A 124 -11.58 8.39 -7.46
CA ALA A 124 -12.67 9.36 -7.61
C ALA A 124 -12.19 10.82 -7.42
N GLN A 125 -11.12 11.02 -6.63
CA GLN A 125 -10.54 12.34 -6.39
C GLN A 125 -9.55 12.77 -7.48
N TYR A 126 -8.88 11.79 -8.13
CA TYR A 126 -7.74 12.05 -9.03
C TYR A 126 -8.01 11.81 -10.51
N ARG A 127 -9.16 11.28 -10.84
CA ARG A 127 -9.55 11.09 -12.25
C ARG A 127 -10.33 12.27 -12.82
#